data_053074692f3293a0e463a1d504539ff7
#
_entry.id   053074692f3293a0e463a1d504539ff7
#
_cell.length_a   1.000
_cell.length_b   1.000
_cell.length_c   1.000
_cell.angle_alpha   90.00
_cell.angle_beta   90.00
_cell.angle_gamma   90.00
#
_symmetry.space_group_name_H-M   'P 1'
#
loop_
_entity.id
_entity.type
_entity.pdbx_description
1 polymer ?
#
loop_
_entity_poly.entity_id
_entity_poly.type
_entity_poly.pdbx_seq_one_letter_code
_entity_poly.pdbx_strand_id
1 'polypeptide(L)'
;GDLKFIVKLLPSETLPVGSESECTVTISDIDHPLTFILGDFTASGTDYWDGPATWTITIHKDAEDDHKVWFDNLYNNPGWVAPNTRFYGVVNDDKTFINIPFGQETEYKYSNGMPVVLWGLTSELNSIETGSMDVAIIVENSNVSLDFGDESGFWVRIKDTGNLGIILPGITAVKN
;
A
#
# COMPACT_ATOMS: atom_id res chain seq x y z
N GLY A 1 -8.02 16.05 1.50
CA GLY A 1 -7.80 15.11 2.63
C GLY A 1 -8.90 15.20 3.67
N ASP A 2 -9.01 14.20 4.54
CA ASP A 2 -10.03 14.18 5.60
C ASP A 2 -9.94 15.42 6.50
N LEU A 3 -11.08 16.05 6.75
CA LEU A 3 -11.19 17.14 7.71
C LEU A 3 -11.63 16.57 9.07
N LYS A 4 -10.91 16.94 10.13
CA LYS A 4 -11.27 16.61 11.51
C LYS A 4 -11.52 17.87 12.30
N PHE A 5 -12.65 17.92 13.02
CA PHE A 5 -12.93 18.98 13.96
C PHE A 5 -13.54 18.41 15.25
N ILE A 6 -13.34 19.12 16.34
CA ILE A 6 -13.86 18.74 17.65
C ILE A 6 -15.04 19.64 17.97
N VAL A 7 -16.19 19.03 18.22
CA VAL A 7 -17.34 19.71 18.79
C VAL A 7 -17.28 19.58 20.31
N LYS A 8 -17.25 20.72 21.00
CA LYS A 8 -17.16 20.76 22.46
C LYS A 8 -18.41 21.40 23.06
N LEU A 9 -19.01 20.72 24.01
CA LEU A 9 -20.07 21.31 24.85
C LEU A 9 -19.43 22.20 25.90
N LEU A 10 -19.90 23.43 26.00
CA LEU A 10 -19.48 24.34 27.05
C LEU A 10 -20.50 24.33 28.19
N PRO A 11 -20.08 24.33 29.46
CA PRO A 11 -21.00 24.43 30.57
C PRO A 11 -21.70 25.79 30.56
N SER A 12 -22.99 25.79 30.91
CA SER A 12 -23.74 27.01 31.22
C SER A 12 -23.84 27.19 32.73
N GLU A 13 -24.26 28.38 33.16
CA GLU A 13 -24.43 28.68 34.61
C GLU A 13 -25.44 27.75 35.31
N THR A 14 -26.35 27.14 34.55
CA THR A 14 -27.46 26.33 35.07
C THR A 14 -27.37 24.85 34.71
N LEU A 15 -26.51 24.47 33.75
CA LEU A 15 -26.40 23.09 33.27
C LEU A 15 -24.92 22.66 33.21
N PRO A 16 -24.49 21.76 34.10
CA PRO A 16 -23.16 21.19 34.01
C PRO A 16 -23.04 20.28 32.79
N VAL A 17 -21.85 20.26 32.18
CA VAL A 17 -21.52 19.34 31.10
C VAL A 17 -21.11 18.00 31.71
N GLY A 18 -21.60 16.89 31.16
CA GLY A 18 -21.23 15.55 31.59
C GLY A 18 -19.78 15.19 31.23
N SER A 19 -19.37 13.97 31.61
CA SER A 19 -18.00 13.47 31.36
C SER A 19 -17.62 13.39 29.87
N GLU A 20 -18.62 13.24 28.99
CA GLU A 20 -18.41 13.20 27.53
C GLU A 20 -18.83 14.54 26.91
N SER A 21 -17.92 15.50 26.99
CA SER A 21 -18.14 16.87 26.54
C SER A 21 -17.56 17.19 25.18
N GLU A 22 -16.86 16.24 24.55
CA GLU A 22 -16.20 16.41 23.27
C GLU A 22 -16.58 15.29 22.30
N CYS A 23 -16.79 15.66 21.04
CA CYS A 23 -17.02 14.73 19.95
C CYS A 23 -16.11 15.09 18.79
N THR A 24 -15.33 14.13 18.32
CA THR A 24 -14.54 14.30 17.10
C THR A 24 -15.39 13.91 15.91
N VAL A 25 -15.59 14.86 15.00
CA VAL A 25 -16.26 14.64 13.73
C VAL A 25 -15.18 14.56 12.64
N THR A 26 -15.21 13.48 11.88
CA THR A 26 -14.36 13.31 10.69
C THR A 26 -15.23 13.41 9.45
N ILE A 27 -14.89 14.34 8.56
CA ILE A 27 -15.46 14.42 7.21
C ILE A 27 -14.46 13.75 6.30
N SER A 28 -14.79 12.58 5.79
CA SER A 28 -13.91 11.85 4.86
C SER A 28 -13.93 12.55 3.50
N ASP A 29 -12.74 12.73 2.94
CA ASP A 29 -12.56 13.24 1.60
C ASP A 29 -12.92 12.14 0.59
N ILE A 30 -14.18 12.14 0.17
CA ILE A 30 -14.68 11.20 -0.84
C ILE A 30 -14.31 11.60 -2.28
N ASP A 31 -13.76 12.81 -2.44
CA ASP A 31 -13.42 13.37 -3.75
C ASP A 31 -11.90 13.17 -4.07
N HIS A 32 -11.18 12.37 -3.27
CA HIS A 32 -9.79 12.09 -3.56
C HIS A 32 -9.64 11.47 -4.95
N PRO A 33 -8.73 11.98 -5.80
CA PRO A 33 -8.65 11.59 -7.21
C PRO A 33 -8.34 10.12 -7.43
N LEU A 34 -7.84 9.41 -6.41
CA LEU A 34 -7.50 8.00 -6.43
C LEU A 34 -8.48 7.09 -5.69
N THR A 35 -9.65 7.60 -5.24
CA THR A 35 -10.64 6.81 -4.48
C THR A 35 -10.99 5.47 -5.15
N PHE A 36 -10.98 5.44 -6.49
CA PHE A 36 -11.31 4.24 -7.26
C PHE A 36 -10.30 3.09 -7.08
N ILE A 37 -9.03 3.39 -6.73
CA ILE A 37 -7.98 2.38 -6.46
C ILE A 37 -7.65 2.21 -4.98
N LEU A 38 -8.24 2.98 -4.07
CA LEU A 38 -8.00 2.81 -2.63
C LEU A 38 -8.80 1.65 -2.06
N GLY A 39 -8.28 0.99 -1.03
CA GLY A 39 -8.91 -0.12 -0.32
C GLY A 39 -8.30 -1.48 -0.65
N ASP A 40 -9.07 -2.54 -0.43
CA ASP A 40 -8.59 -3.90 -0.49
C ASP A 40 -8.69 -4.50 -1.90
N PHE A 41 -7.64 -5.22 -2.27
CA PHE A 41 -7.54 -6.00 -3.49
C PHE A 41 -7.20 -7.45 -3.15
N THR A 42 -7.85 -8.39 -3.81
CA THR A 42 -7.44 -9.80 -3.80
C THR A 42 -6.39 -10.01 -4.87
N ALA A 43 -5.14 -10.19 -4.46
CA ALA A 43 -4.02 -10.48 -5.33
C ALA A 43 -3.86 -11.98 -5.55
N SER A 44 -3.40 -12.36 -6.74
CA SER A 44 -3.03 -13.72 -7.12
C SER A 44 -1.66 -13.69 -7.79
N GLY A 45 -0.81 -14.66 -7.45
CA GLY A 45 0.55 -14.74 -7.99
C GLY A 45 1.23 -16.02 -7.53
N THR A 46 2.54 -16.09 -7.68
CA THR A 46 3.35 -17.25 -7.27
C THR A 46 4.39 -16.83 -6.26
N ASP A 47 4.29 -17.32 -5.03
CA ASP A 47 5.35 -17.23 -4.04
C ASP A 47 6.47 -18.22 -4.43
N TYR A 48 7.72 -17.78 -4.31
CA TYR A 48 8.87 -18.58 -4.73
C TYR A 48 9.03 -19.88 -3.92
N TRP A 49 8.68 -19.85 -2.63
CA TRP A 49 8.82 -21.02 -1.74
C TRP A 49 7.54 -21.85 -1.67
N ASP A 50 6.39 -21.21 -1.65
CA ASP A 50 5.10 -21.86 -1.35
C ASP A 50 4.24 -22.13 -2.60
N GLY A 51 4.66 -21.60 -3.77
CA GLY A 51 3.93 -21.80 -5.04
C GLY A 51 2.76 -20.82 -5.22
N PRO A 52 1.70 -21.22 -5.95
CA PRO A 52 0.56 -20.34 -6.20
C PRO A 52 -0.09 -19.85 -4.92
N ALA A 53 -0.28 -18.54 -4.81
CA ALA A 53 -0.79 -17.89 -3.62
C ALA A 53 -1.87 -16.85 -3.96
N THR A 54 -2.75 -16.62 -3.00
CA THR A 54 -3.74 -15.54 -3.05
C THR A 54 -3.69 -14.81 -1.72
N TRP A 55 -3.60 -13.46 -1.75
CA TRP A 55 -3.51 -12.64 -0.55
C TRP A 55 -4.22 -11.29 -0.74
N THR A 56 -4.40 -10.56 0.34
CA THR A 56 -4.97 -9.21 0.27
C THR A 56 -3.86 -8.17 0.25
N ILE A 57 -3.90 -7.27 -0.73
CA ILE A 57 -3.13 -6.03 -0.76
C ILE A 57 -4.11 -4.91 -0.40
N THR A 58 -3.75 -4.03 0.55
CA THR A 58 -4.54 -2.84 0.84
C THR A 58 -3.81 -1.60 0.34
N ILE A 59 -4.49 -0.76 -0.43
CA ILE A 59 -3.95 0.49 -0.97
C ILE A 59 -4.49 1.67 -0.16
N HIS A 60 -3.58 2.48 0.38
CA HIS A 60 -3.88 3.68 1.14
C HIS A 60 -3.42 4.93 0.38
N LYS A 61 -4.16 6.03 0.53
CA LYS A 61 -3.72 7.34 0.04
C LYS A 61 -2.53 7.85 0.86
N ASP A 62 -1.66 8.63 0.25
CA ASP A 62 -0.70 9.46 0.96
C ASP A 62 -1.43 10.65 1.63
N ALA A 63 -0.84 11.22 2.67
CA ALA A 63 -1.43 12.34 3.42
C ALA A 63 -1.20 13.70 2.75
N GLU A 64 -0.16 13.81 1.91
CA GLU A 64 0.34 15.07 1.38
C GLU A 64 0.41 15.08 -0.16
N ASP A 65 0.46 13.90 -0.80
CA ASP A 65 0.63 13.75 -2.24
C ASP A 65 -0.54 12.96 -2.86
N ASP A 66 -1.37 13.63 -3.65
CA ASP A 66 -2.56 13.07 -4.29
C ASP A 66 -2.26 12.02 -5.37
N HIS A 67 -1.01 11.89 -5.80
CA HIS A 67 -0.56 10.88 -6.77
C HIS A 67 0.12 9.69 -6.09
N LYS A 68 0.47 9.78 -4.82
CA LYS A 68 1.18 8.74 -4.10
C LYS A 68 0.23 7.83 -3.34
N VAL A 69 0.52 6.54 -3.41
CA VAL A 69 -0.22 5.51 -2.68
C VAL A 69 0.75 4.62 -1.89
N TRP A 70 0.24 4.01 -0.81
CA TRP A 70 0.99 3.10 0.04
C TRP A 70 0.34 1.73 0.02
N PHE A 71 1.16 0.69 -0.03
CA PHE A 71 0.73 -0.70 -0.08
C PHE A 71 0.99 -1.39 1.26
N ASP A 72 -0.06 -1.96 1.86
CA ASP A 72 0.06 -2.99 2.89
C ASP A 72 0.13 -4.36 2.23
N ASN A 73 0.97 -5.22 2.75
CA ASN A 73 1.07 -6.63 2.35
C ASN A 73 1.34 -6.85 0.84
N LEU A 74 2.13 -5.99 0.21
CA LEU A 74 2.44 -6.06 -1.23
C LEU A 74 3.04 -7.42 -1.64
N TYR A 75 3.77 -8.08 -0.75
CA TYR A 75 4.55 -9.28 -1.04
C TYR A 75 4.10 -10.51 -0.22
N ASN A 76 2.80 -10.64 0.03
CA ASN A 76 2.20 -11.78 0.75
C ASN A 76 2.79 -12.03 2.15
N ASN A 77 2.93 -10.97 2.95
CA ASN A 77 3.32 -11.10 4.35
C ASN A 77 2.29 -10.42 5.26
N PRO A 78 1.25 -11.15 5.72
CA PRO A 78 0.11 -10.57 6.43
C PRO A 78 0.46 -9.94 7.79
N GLY A 79 1.64 -10.19 8.33
CA GLY A 79 2.14 -9.52 9.53
C GLY A 79 2.66 -8.09 9.28
N TRP A 80 2.78 -7.67 8.01
CA TRP A 80 3.37 -6.40 7.60
C TRP A 80 2.32 -5.43 7.08
N VAL A 81 1.46 -4.97 7.99
CA VAL A 81 0.35 -4.03 7.71
C VAL A 81 0.49 -2.71 8.48
N ALA A 82 1.58 -2.52 9.23
CA ALA A 82 1.84 -1.28 9.94
C ALA A 82 2.34 -0.17 8.98
N PRO A 83 2.01 1.12 9.20
CA PRO A 83 2.42 2.20 8.30
C PRO A 83 3.91 2.28 8.01
N ASN A 84 4.77 1.93 8.97
CA ASN A 84 6.23 1.93 8.83
C ASN A 84 6.79 0.73 8.04
N THR A 85 5.95 -0.23 7.62
CA THR A 85 6.34 -1.41 6.82
C THR A 85 5.91 -1.30 5.36
N ARG A 86 5.31 -0.19 4.96
CA ARG A 86 4.72 0.01 3.63
C ARG A 86 5.76 0.35 2.58
N PHE A 87 5.45 -0.05 1.36
CA PHE A 87 6.09 0.46 0.15
C PHE A 87 5.12 1.38 -0.58
N TYR A 88 5.64 2.31 -1.37
CA TYR A 88 4.80 3.25 -2.09
C TYR A 88 4.86 3.04 -3.60
N GLY A 89 3.84 3.54 -4.28
CA GLY A 89 3.82 3.75 -5.71
C GLY A 89 3.32 5.14 -6.04
N VAL A 90 3.59 5.58 -7.26
CA VAL A 90 3.15 6.88 -7.78
C VAL A 90 2.24 6.63 -8.98
N VAL A 91 1.02 7.11 -8.89
CA VAL A 91 0.01 7.02 -9.96
C VAL A 91 0.29 8.12 -10.98
N ASN A 92 0.32 7.77 -12.26
CA ASN A 92 0.49 8.75 -13.33
C ASN A 92 -0.73 9.69 -13.48
N ASP A 93 -0.55 10.81 -14.17
CA ASP A 93 -1.60 11.83 -14.34
C ASP A 93 -2.88 11.26 -15.00
N ASP A 94 -2.71 10.36 -15.97
CA ASP A 94 -3.81 9.70 -16.69
C ASP A 94 -4.50 8.60 -15.86
N LYS A 95 -3.95 8.24 -14.69
CA LYS A 95 -4.44 7.19 -13.78
C LYS A 95 -4.57 5.81 -14.44
N THR A 96 -3.64 5.51 -15.32
CA THR A 96 -3.59 4.25 -16.07
C THR A 96 -2.55 3.27 -15.54
N PHE A 97 -1.59 3.74 -14.73
CA PHE A 97 -0.62 2.88 -14.05
C PHE A 97 -0.13 3.47 -12.73
N ILE A 98 0.42 2.59 -11.89
CA ILE A 98 1.14 2.91 -10.66
C ILE A 98 2.60 2.54 -10.87
N ASN A 99 3.50 3.50 -10.83
CA ASN A 99 4.94 3.24 -10.84
C ASN A 99 5.40 2.90 -9.42
N ILE A 100 5.93 1.70 -9.22
CA ILE A 100 6.50 1.25 -7.94
C ILE A 100 8.03 1.27 -8.05
N PRO A 101 8.73 2.23 -7.43
CA PRO A 101 10.18 2.28 -7.48
C PRO A 101 10.82 1.10 -6.74
N PHE A 102 11.91 0.57 -7.27
CA PHE A 102 12.78 -0.38 -6.57
C PHE A 102 13.84 0.36 -5.75
N GLY A 103 14.42 -0.33 -4.77
CA GLY A 103 15.37 0.25 -3.84
C GLY A 103 14.73 1.04 -2.69
N GLN A 104 13.40 0.98 -2.54
CA GLN A 104 12.71 1.61 -1.42
C GLN A 104 13.10 0.95 -0.11
N GLU A 105 13.41 1.75 0.91
CA GLU A 105 13.62 1.29 2.28
C GLU A 105 12.42 1.64 3.14
N THR A 106 11.93 0.68 3.92
CA THR A 106 10.88 0.95 4.92
C THR A 106 11.46 1.70 6.11
N GLU A 107 10.60 2.41 6.84
CA GLU A 107 10.97 3.00 8.14
C GLU A 107 11.20 1.91 9.21
N TYR A 108 10.58 0.75 9.04
CA TYR A 108 10.76 -0.38 9.94
C TYR A 108 12.22 -0.86 9.93
N LYS A 109 12.75 -1.09 11.12
CA LYS A 109 14.06 -1.70 11.31
C LYS A 109 13.90 -3.11 11.87
N TYR A 110 14.54 -4.07 11.23
CA TYR A 110 14.57 -5.44 11.72
C TYR A 110 15.41 -5.56 13.00
N SER A 111 15.39 -6.73 13.68
CA SER A 111 16.07 -6.93 14.96
C SER A 111 17.58 -6.63 14.93
N ASN A 112 18.20 -6.68 13.77
CA ASN A 112 19.61 -6.31 13.54
C ASN A 112 19.80 -4.80 13.25
N GLY A 113 18.74 -3.98 13.29
CA GLY A 113 18.78 -2.54 13.02
C GLY A 113 18.74 -2.17 11.53
N MET A 114 18.71 -3.15 10.62
CA MET A 114 18.69 -2.92 9.17
C MET A 114 17.28 -2.68 8.67
N PRO A 115 17.07 -1.78 7.69
CA PRO A 115 15.76 -1.58 7.05
C PRO A 115 15.39 -2.77 6.19
N VAL A 116 14.12 -2.85 5.84
CA VAL A 116 13.64 -3.74 4.80
C VAL A 116 13.58 -2.98 3.49
N VAL A 117 14.01 -3.64 2.42
CA VAL A 117 14.17 -3.06 1.08
C VAL A 117 13.31 -3.82 0.08
N LEU A 118 12.63 -3.08 -0.80
CA LEU A 118 11.93 -3.62 -1.96
C LEU A 118 12.86 -3.57 -3.18
N TRP A 119 13.20 -4.73 -3.71
CA TRP A 119 13.85 -4.88 -5.01
C TRP A 119 12.87 -5.50 -6.02
N GLY A 120 13.14 -5.32 -7.29
CA GLY A 120 12.51 -6.10 -8.35
C GLY A 120 13.21 -7.45 -8.53
N LEU A 121 12.53 -8.35 -9.22
CA LEU A 121 13.00 -9.67 -9.56
C LEU A 121 12.63 -10.00 -11.00
N THR A 122 13.61 -10.40 -11.84
CA THR A 122 13.32 -10.89 -13.19
C THR A 122 12.77 -12.31 -13.19
N SER A 123 12.26 -12.77 -14.32
CA SER A 123 11.83 -14.18 -14.51
C SER A 123 12.98 -15.19 -14.35
N GLU A 124 14.23 -14.77 -14.60
CA GLU A 124 15.44 -15.60 -14.36
C GLU A 124 15.96 -15.52 -12.91
N LEU A 125 15.19 -14.93 -11.98
CA LEU A 125 15.53 -14.75 -10.58
C LEU A 125 16.73 -13.81 -10.34
N ASN A 126 16.98 -12.87 -11.24
CA ASN A 126 17.98 -11.83 -11.01
C ASN A 126 17.35 -10.65 -10.28
N SER A 127 18.07 -10.12 -9.28
CA SER A 127 17.62 -8.94 -8.53
C SER A 127 17.72 -7.67 -9.38
N ILE A 128 16.73 -6.78 -9.25
CA ILE A 128 16.72 -5.44 -9.80
C ILE A 128 16.72 -4.47 -8.61
N GLU A 129 17.88 -3.89 -8.31
CA GLU A 129 18.06 -3.05 -7.12
C GLU A 129 17.57 -1.62 -7.33
N THR A 130 17.55 -1.17 -8.58
CA THR A 130 17.16 0.20 -8.98
C THR A 130 16.24 0.15 -10.19
N GLY A 131 15.49 1.23 -10.42
CA GLY A 131 14.47 1.28 -11.45
C GLY A 131 13.07 1.21 -10.85
N SER A 132 12.12 0.71 -11.58
CA SER A 132 10.72 0.62 -11.13
C SER A 132 9.94 -0.42 -11.92
N MET A 133 8.76 -0.74 -11.40
CA MET A 133 7.74 -1.54 -12.06
C MET A 133 6.52 -0.65 -12.33
N ASP A 134 5.95 -0.72 -13.52
CA ASP A 134 4.68 -0.11 -13.85
C ASP A 134 3.55 -1.15 -13.71
N VAL A 135 2.62 -0.87 -12.82
CA VAL A 135 1.43 -1.70 -12.56
C VAL A 135 0.27 -1.08 -13.29
N ALA A 136 -0.26 -1.76 -14.30
CA ALA A 136 -1.39 -1.26 -15.07
C ALA A 136 -2.67 -1.21 -14.22
N ILE A 137 -3.41 -0.11 -14.31
CA ILE A 137 -4.73 0.06 -13.71
C ILE A 137 -5.77 -0.21 -14.80
N ILE A 138 -6.57 -1.24 -14.62
CA ILE A 138 -7.60 -1.65 -15.57
C ILE A 138 -8.97 -1.40 -14.93
N VAL A 139 -9.80 -0.60 -15.61
CA VAL A 139 -11.17 -0.29 -15.16
C VAL A 139 -12.16 -0.80 -16.20
N GLU A 140 -12.93 -1.83 -15.85
CA GLU A 140 -13.93 -2.44 -16.73
C GLU A 140 -15.27 -2.58 -16.00
N ASN A 141 -16.32 -1.98 -16.54
CA ASN A 141 -17.67 -2.08 -15.97
C ASN A 141 -17.75 -1.77 -14.46
N SER A 142 -17.01 -0.76 -14.01
CA SER A 142 -16.84 -0.34 -12.61
C SER A 142 -16.01 -1.30 -11.74
N ASN A 143 -15.49 -2.38 -12.28
CA ASN A 143 -14.50 -3.22 -11.61
C ASN A 143 -13.11 -2.64 -11.84
N VAL A 144 -12.29 -2.65 -10.81
CA VAL A 144 -10.89 -2.20 -10.87
C VAL A 144 -9.98 -3.40 -10.65
N SER A 145 -9.01 -3.57 -11.52
CA SER A 145 -7.95 -4.56 -11.35
C SER A 145 -6.58 -3.95 -11.60
N LEU A 146 -5.57 -4.59 -11.06
CA LEU A 146 -4.16 -4.24 -11.22
C LEU A 146 -3.45 -5.40 -11.90
N ASP A 147 -2.64 -5.08 -12.91
CA ASP A 147 -1.77 -6.03 -13.60
C ASP A 147 -0.32 -5.59 -13.43
N PHE A 148 0.46 -6.40 -12.74
CA PHE A 148 1.87 -6.14 -12.46
C PHE A 148 2.79 -6.58 -13.60
N GLY A 149 2.22 -7.19 -14.65
CA GLY A 149 2.96 -7.67 -15.81
C GLY A 149 3.81 -8.92 -15.54
N ASP A 150 4.43 -9.42 -16.61
CA ASP A 150 5.21 -10.66 -16.59
C ASP A 150 6.74 -10.45 -16.57
N GLU A 151 7.18 -9.19 -16.56
CA GLU A 151 8.61 -8.89 -16.65
C GLU A 151 9.31 -8.89 -15.30
N SER A 152 8.61 -8.45 -14.26
CA SER A 152 9.18 -8.27 -12.92
C SER A 152 8.26 -8.74 -11.83
N GLY A 153 8.85 -9.35 -10.81
CA GLY A 153 8.22 -9.65 -9.53
C GLY A 153 8.84 -8.83 -8.41
N PHE A 154 8.61 -9.26 -7.16
CA PHE A 154 9.11 -8.60 -5.96
C PHE A 154 10.11 -9.46 -5.22
N TRP A 155 11.21 -8.84 -4.79
CA TRP A 155 12.15 -9.41 -3.84
C TRP A 155 12.29 -8.48 -2.64
N VAL A 156 11.66 -8.86 -1.53
CA VAL A 156 11.72 -8.09 -0.28
C VAL A 156 12.78 -8.69 0.63
N ARG A 157 13.68 -7.84 1.11
CA ARG A 157 14.86 -8.25 1.86
C ARG A 157 15.06 -7.40 3.11
N ILE A 158 15.70 -8.01 4.13
CA ILE A 158 16.41 -7.23 5.14
C ILE A 158 17.71 -6.78 4.47
N LYS A 159 17.98 -5.47 4.42
CA LYS A 159 19.15 -4.89 3.77
C LYS A 159 20.42 -5.66 4.19
N ASP A 160 21.21 -6.05 3.20
CA ASP A 160 22.50 -6.76 3.32
C ASP A 160 22.48 -8.13 4.04
N THR A 161 21.32 -8.66 4.45
CA THR A 161 21.31 -9.88 5.27
C THR A 161 20.42 -11.01 4.77
N GLY A 162 19.14 -10.82 4.63
CA GLY A 162 18.23 -11.96 4.43
C GLY A 162 17.02 -11.66 3.55
N ASN A 163 16.36 -12.72 3.07
CA ASN A 163 15.15 -12.62 2.29
C ASN A 163 13.94 -12.68 3.23
N LEU A 164 12.91 -11.88 2.94
CA LEU A 164 11.63 -11.86 3.65
C LEU A 164 10.48 -12.35 2.78
N GLY A 165 10.52 -12.07 1.49
CA GLY A 165 9.50 -12.49 0.55
C GLY A 165 10.00 -12.41 -0.88
N ILE A 166 9.60 -13.37 -1.71
CA ILE A 166 9.89 -13.41 -3.14
C ILE A 166 8.59 -13.79 -3.86
N ILE A 167 8.04 -12.84 -4.62
CA ILE A 167 6.89 -13.08 -5.49
C ILE A 167 7.35 -13.01 -6.93
N LEU A 168 7.09 -14.06 -7.68
CA LEU A 168 7.48 -14.17 -9.08
C LEU A 168 6.66 -13.21 -9.97
N PRO A 169 7.13 -12.85 -11.18
CA PRO A 169 6.36 -12.09 -12.15
C PRO A 169 4.98 -12.70 -12.45
N GLY A 170 4.04 -11.90 -12.98
CA GLY A 170 2.69 -12.37 -13.32
C GLY A 170 1.67 -12.20 -12.18
N ILE A 171 1.85 -11.19 -11.33
CA ILE A 171 0.91 -10.84 -10.26
C ILE A 171 -0.28 -10.09 -10.88
N THR A 172 -1.49 -10.46 -10.46
CA THR A 172 -2.71 -9.69 -10.74
C THR A 172 -3.47 -9.45 -9.45
N ALA A 173 -4.24 -8.36 -9.37
CA ALA A 173 -5.07 -8.08 -8.19
C ALA A 173 -6.42 -7.49 -8.63
N VAL A 174 -7.50 -7.89 -7.97
CA VAL A 174 -8.87 -7.42 -8.24
C VAL A 174 -9.41 -6.75 -6.99
N LYS A 175 -10.00 -5.56 -7.16
CA LYS A 175 -10.61 -4.80 -6.07
C LYS A 175 -11.81 -5.55 -5.49
N ASN A 176 -11.89 -5.60 -4.17
CA ASN A 176 -12.97 -6.27 -3.44
C ASN A 176 -14.26 -5.43 -3.39
#